data_7bf3d82978a2c8a124ecffdf37ca48ea
#
_entry.id   7bf3d82978a2c8a124ecffdf37ca48ea
#
_cell.length_a   1.000
_cell.length_b   1.000
_cell.length_c   1.000
_cell.angle_alpha   90.00
_cell.angle_beta   90.00
_cell.angle_gamma   90.00
#
_symmetry.space_group_name_H-M   'P 1'
#
loop_
_entity.id
_entity.type
_entity.pdbx_description
1 polymer ?
#
loop_
_entity_poly.entity_id
_entity_poly.type
_entity_poly.pdbx_seq_one_letter_code
_entity_poly.pdbx_strand_id
1 'polypeptide(L)'
;MELLVEKRYLKIPVRFDGEPLRFTVSENGAPVYEFDAAYTADAPDAEYCADLRDYAGRTVTLDAPEGFVPVLCDAPVPLTAAQEALRPAVHFTAERGWINDPNGLCFYDGLYHLFYQHNPYG
;
A
#
# COMPACT_ATOMS: atom_id res chain seq x y z
N MET A 1 18.46 2.80 4.24
CA MET A 1 19.15 2.74 2.92
C MET A 1 18.69 3.89 2.05
N GLU A 2 19.53 4.40 1.13
CA GLU A 2 19.09 5.39 0.15
C GLU A 2 18.32 4.73 -0.99
N LEU A 3 17.23 5.36 -1.41
CA LEU A 3 16.33 4.90 -2.47
C LEU A 3 16.01 6.07 -3.40
N LEU A 4 16.41 5.99 -4.68
CA LEU A 4 15.92 6.89 -5.70
C LEU A 4 14.53 6.43 -6.15
N VAL A 5 13.52 7.28 -5.97
CA VAL A 5 12.13 6.97 -6.31
C VAL A 5 11.92 7.16 -7.81
N GLU A 6 12.34 6.16 -8.59
CA GLU A 6 12.21 6.17 -10.07
C GLU A 6 10.81 5.75 -10.53
N LYS A 7 10.05 5.06 -9.69
CA LYS A 7 8.70 4.56 -9.98
C LYS A 7 7.77 4.83 -8.81
N ARG A 8 6.49 4.86 -9.10
CA ARG A 8 5.46 5.31 -8.17
C ARG A 8 5.29 4.42 -6.94
N TYR A 9 5.40 3.11 -7.07
CA TYR A 9 5.05 2.17 -6.01
C TYR A 9 6.25 1.39 -5.51
N LEU A 10 6.34 1.23 -4.19
CA LEU A 10 7.23 0.29 -3.53
C LEU A 10 6.47 -0.99 -3.21
N LYS A 11 6.92 -2.11 -3.75
CA LYS A 11 6.34 -3.44 -3.49
C LYS A 11 6.74 -3.96 -2.12
N ILE A 12 5.79 -4.54 -1.42
CA ILE A 12 5.96 -5.11 -0.09
C ILE A 12 5.31 -6.49 -0.07
N PRO A 13 6.09 -7.57 -0.13
CA PRO A 13 5.56 -8.91 0.06
C PRO A 13 5.14 -9.10 1.52
N VAL A 14 3.92 -9.60 1.74
CA VAL A 14 3.32 -9.70 3.08
C VAL A 14 2.73 -11.08 3.34
N ARG A 15 2.66 -11.43 4.63
CA ARG A 15 1.89 -12.56 5.14
C ARG A 15 0.73 -12.06 5.97
N PHE A 16 -0.46 -12.67 5.77
CA PHE A 16 -1.67 -12.23 6.47
C PHE A 16 -1.65 -12.54 7.97
N ASP A 17 -0.89 -13.55 8.39
CA ASP A 17 -0.69 -13.94 9.79
C ASP A 17 0.60 -13.39 10.39
N GLY A 18 1.32 -12.52 9.66
CA GLY A 18 2.58 -11.92 10.10
C GLY A 18 2.39 -10.73 11.05
N GLU A 19 3.41 -10.47 11.87
CA GLU A 19 3.45 -9.27 12.71
C GLU A 19 3.77 -8.03 11.86
N PRO A 20 3.04 -6.92 12.07
CA PRO A 20 3.34 -5.67 11.39
C PRO A 20 4.73 -5.13 11.77
N LEU A 21 5.52 -4.80 10.77
CA LEU A 21 6.84 -4.20 10.90
C LEU A 21 6.83 -2.78 10.32
N ARG A 22 7.54 -1.85 10.98
CA ARG A 22 7.58 -0.45 10.60
C ARG A 22 8.46 -0.22 9.37
N PHE A 23 7.93 0.58 8.45
CA PHE A 23 8.65 1.21 7.34
C PHE A 23 8.61 2.72 7.53
N THR A 24 9.76 3.37 7.36
CA THR A 24 9.86 4.83 7.45
C THR A 24 10.59 5.38 6.23
N VAL A 25 9.95 6.30 5.53
CA VAL A 25 10.57 7.10 4.47
C VAL A 25 10.95 8.45 5.06
N SER A 26 12.20 8.86 4.89
CA SER A 26 12.71 10.13 5.41
C SER A 26 13.32 10.98 4.30
N GLU A 27 13.13 12.30 4.38
CA GLU A 27 13.82 13.28 3.57
C GLU A 27 14.64 14.22 4.47
N ASN A 28 15.88 14.48 4.12
CA ASN A 28 16.78 15.36 4.89
C ASN A 28 16.84 14.99 6.40
N GLY A 29 16.74 13.71 6.70
CA GLY A 29 16.77 13.20 8.08
C GLY A 29 15.47 13.32 8.86
N ALA A 30 14.38 13.82 8.26
CA ALA A 30 13.06 13.89 8.88
C ALA A 30 12.11 12.82 8.30
N PRO A 31 11.36 12.08 9.13
CA PRO A 31 10.31 11.17 8.66
C PRO A 31 9.23 11.95 7.91
N VAL A 32 8.88 11.50 6.72
CA VAL A 32 7.84 12.12 5.87
C VAL A 32 6.70 11.17 5.52
N TYR A 33 6.94 9.85 5.62
CA TYR A 33 5.92 8.84 5.41
C TYR A 33 6.24 7.58 6.22
N GLU A 34 5.29 7.11 6.99
CA GLU A 34 5.43 5.91 7.83
C GLU A 34 4.22 5.00 7.67
N PHE A 35 4.47 3.71 7.63
CA PHE A 35 3.43 2.69 7.60
C PHE A 35 3.93 1.38 8.21
N ASP A 36 3.00 0.51 8.59
CA ASP A 36 3.29 -0.83 9.08
C ASP A 36 2.78 -1.87 8.07
N ALA A 37 3.57 -2.92 7.83
CA ALA A 37 3.18 -4.04 6.98
C ALA A 37 3.76 -5.35 7.52
N ALA A 38 3.02 -6.43 7.40
CA ALA A 38 3.47 -7.76 7.82
C ALA A 38 4.44 -8.36 6.78
N TYR A 39 5.59 -7.71 6.63
CA TYR A 39 6.61 -8.07 5.64
C TYR A 39 7.12 -9.49 5.83
N THR A 40 7.32 -10.19 4.73
CA THR A 40 8.05 -11.46 4.67
C THR A 40 8.92 -11.53 3.42
N ALA A 41 10.12 -12.12 3.57
CA ALA A 41 10.97 -12.48 2.43
C ALA A 41 10.57 -13.81 1.80
N ASP A 42 9.88 -14.68 2.57
CA ASP A 42 9.58 -16.06 2.18
C ASP A 42 8.08 -16.28 2.04
N ALA A 43 7.68 -16.93 0.93
CA ALA A 43 6.31 -17.40 0.66
C ALA A 43 5.22 -16.36 1.02
N PRO A 44 5.20 -15.18 0.38
CA PRO A 44 4.20 -14.15 0.66
C PRO A 44 2.81 -14.61 0.23
N ASP A 45 1.78 -14.24 1.01
CA ASP A 45 0.37 -14.43 0.64
C ASP A 45 -0.09 -13.40 -0.38
N ALA A 46 0.50 -12.19 -0.33
CA ALA A 46 0.18 -11.08 -1.23
C ALA A 46 1.35 -10.12 -1.40
N GLU A 47 1.26 -9.27 -2.42
CA GLU A 47 2.12 -8.09 -2.58
C GLU A 47 1.28 -6.82 -2.42
N TYR A 48 1.63 -6.00 -1.44
CA TYR A 48 1.10 -4.65 -1.29
C TYR A 48 2.02 -3.62 -1.94
N CYS A 49 1.49 -2.41 -2.16
CA CYS A 49 2.23 -1.35 -2.81
C CYS A 49 2.07 -0.05 -2.01
N ALA A 50 3.17 0.46 -1.45
CA ALA A 50 3.20 1.79 -0.88
C ALA A 50 3.31 2.82 -2.00
N ASP A 51 2.45 3.84 -1.99
CA ASP A 51 2.44 4.90 -3.01
C ASP A 51 3.46 5.98 -2.66
N LEU A 52 4.50 6.08 -3.45
CA LEU A 52 5.58 7.04 -3.29
C LEU A 52 5.49 8.21 -4.28
N ARG A 53 4.31 8.48 -4.88
CA ARG A 53 4.12 9.51 -5.90
C ARG A 53 4.63 10.89 -5.48
N ASP A 54 4.47 11.23 -4.20
CA ASP A 54 4.85 12.54 -3.66
C ASP A 54 6.37 12.72 -3.55
N TYR A 55 7.12 11.64 -3.73
CA TYR A 55 8.58 11.60 -3.67
C TYR A 55 9.23 11.30 -5.03
N ALA A 56 8.44 11.25 -6.12
CA ALA A 56 8.91 10.88 -7.44
C ALA A 56 10.11 11.72 -7.90
N GLY A 57 11.15 11.05 -8.41
CA GLY A 57 12.40 11.66 -8.87
C GLY A 57 13.36 12.12 -7.77
N ARG A 58 13.01 11.90 -6.48
CA ARG A 58 13.84 12.26 -5.33
C ARG A 58 14.53 11.05 -4.73
N THR A 59 15.69 11.29 -4.11
CA THR A 59 16.35 10.27 -3.27
C THR A 59 15.87 10.44 -1.83
N VAL A 60 15.30 9.38 -1.28
CA VAL A 60 14.82 9.31 0.10
C VAL A 60 15.65 8.30 0.89
N THR A 61 15.63 8.40 2.20
CA THR A 61 16.13 7.36 3.07
C THR A 61 14.98 6.44 3.45
N LEU A 62 15.07 5.16 3.09
CA LEU A 62 14.14 4.12 3.51
C LEU A 62 14.75 3.35 4.69
N ASP A 63 14.06 3.40 5.83
CA ASP A 63 14.25 2.48 6.94
C ASP A 63 13.19 1.38 6.87
N ALA A 64 13.63 0.15 6.80
CA ALA A 64 12.79 -1.02 6.53
C ALA A 64 13.31 -2.22 7.32
N PRO A 65 12.50 -3.27 7.53
CA PRO A 65 12.90 -4.49 8.21
C PRO A 65 14.16 -5.12 7.60
N GLU A 66 14.91 -5.83 8.45
CA GLU A 66 16.12 -6.54 8.02
C GLU A 66 15.82 -7.50 6.87
N GLY A 67 16.69 -7.51 5.88
CA GLY A 67 16.54 -8.35 4.68
C GLY A 67 15.57 -7.80 3.63
N PHE A 68 14.93 -6.67 3.87
CA PHE A 68 14.06 -6.06 2.85
C PHE A 68 14.88 -5.52 1.67
N VAL A 69 14.51 -5.95 0.47
CA VAL A 69 15.09 -5.47 -0.79
C VAL A 69 14.03 -4.64 -1.52
N PRO A 70 14.22 -3.32 -1.70
CA PRO A 70 13.23 -2.46 -2.33
C PRO A 70 13.06 -2.79 -3.82
N VAL A 71 11.83 -3.00 -4.24
CA VAL A 71 11.43 -3.18 -5.64
C VAL A 71 10.40 -2.14 -5.99
N LEU A 72 10.71 -1.27 -6.95
CA LEU A 72 9.80 -0.24 -7.44
C LEU A 72 9.04 -0.72 -8.68
N CYS A 73 7.76 -0.29 -8.82
CA CYS A 73 6.93 -0.56 -10.00
C CYS A 73 6.04 0.64 -10.34
N ASP A 74 5.60 0.71 -11.60
CA ASP A 74 4.78 1.83 -12.10
C ASP A 74 3.28 1.62 -11.82
N ALA A 75 2.86 0.36 -11.60
CA ALA A 75 1.50 0.00 -11.29
C ALA A 75 1.46 -1.04 -10.17
N PRO A 76 0.40 -1.07 -9.35
CA PRO A 76 0.17 -2.15 -8.41
C PRO A 76 0.14 -3.51 -9.10
N VAL A 77 0.56 -4.55 -8.38
CA VAL A 77 0.49 -5.92 -8.90
C VAL A 77 -0.97 -6.28 -9.18
N PRO A 78 -1.34 -6.72 -10.37
CA PRO A 78 -2.70 -7.12 -10.68
C PRO A 78 -3.17 -8.26 -9.76
N LEU A 79 -4.45 -8.25 -9.40
CA LEU A 79 -5.05 -9.38 -8.74
C LEU A 79 -5.06 -10.60 -9.67
N THR A 80 -4.88 -11.78 -9.12
CA THR A 80 -5.05 -13.02 -9.88
C THR A 80 -6.52 -13.25 -10.25
N ALA A 81 -6.80 -14.06 -11.26
CA ALA A 81 -8.18 -14.40 -11.62
C ALA A 81 -8.96 -15.02 -10.45
N ALA A 82 -8.31 -15.79 -9.58
CA ALA A 82 -8.92 -16.36 -8.38
C ALA A 82 -9.29 -15.28 -7.36
N GLN A 83 -8.44 -14.27 -7.16
CA GLN A 83 -8.71 -13.13 -6.27
C GLN A 83 -9.83 -12.26 -6.83
N GLU A 84 -9.83 -11.97 -8.14
CA GLU A 84 -10.91 -11.23 -8.80
C GLU A 84 -12.25 -11.95 -8.73
N ALA A 85 -12.28 -13.28 -8.82
CA ALA A 85 -13.49 -14.08 -8.68
C ALA A 85 -14.14 -13.98 -7.29
N LEU A 86 -13.39 -13.60 -6.26
CA LEU A 86 -13.90 -13.36 -4.90
C LEU A 86 -14.49 -11.95 -4.72
N ARG A 87 -14.27 -11.05 -5.68
CA ARG A 87 -14.78 -9.68 -5.60
C ARG A 87 -16.31 -9.67 -5.77
N PRO A 88 -17.06 -9.04 -4.85
CA PRO A 88 -18.51 -8.93 -4.99
C PRO A 88 -18.90 -8.18 -6.27
N ALA A 89 -19.87 -8.71 -7.01
CA ALA A 89 -20.36 -8.11 -8.25
C ALA A 89 -21.26 -6.88 -8.02
N VAL A 90 -21.82 -6.71 -6.82
CA VAL A 90 -22.84 -5.70 -6.51
C VAL A 90 -22.37 -4.73 -5.41
N HIS A 91 -21.56 -5.18 -4.48
CA HIS A 91 -21.11 -4.36 -3.35
C HIS A 91 -19.82 -3.61 -3.68
N PHE A 92 -19.70 -2.39 -3.15
CA PHE A 92 -18.46 -1.64 -3.21
C PHE A 92 -17.33 -2.39 -2.48
N THR A 93 -16.16 -2.43 -3.11
CA THR A 93 -14.93 -2.92 -2.51
C THR A 93 -13.78 -1.97 -2.87
N ALA A 94 -12.83 -1.78 -1.95
CA ALA A 94 -11.56 -1.15 -2.32
C ALA A 94 -10.83 -2.00 -3.37
N GLU A 95 -10.00 -1.38 -4.16
CA GLU A 95 -9.15 -2.10 -5.12
C GLU A 95 -8.20 -3.06 -4.39
N ARG A 96 -7.68 -2.62 -3.24
CA ARG A 96 -6.75 -3.37 -2.39
C ARG A 96 -6.89 -2.98 -0.93
N GLY A 97 -6.34 -3.83 -0.06
CA GLY A 97 -6.24 -3.57 1.37
C GLY A 97 -7.55 -3.76 2.11
N TRP A 98 -7.50 -3.44 3.37
CA TRP A 98 -8.63 -3.55 4.29
C TRP A 98 -9.48 -2.29 4.27
N ILE A 99 -10.79 -2.44 4.21
CA ILE A 99 -11.76 -1.35 4.38
C ILE A 99 -12.59 -1.58 5.63
N ASN A 100 -12.85 -0.50 6.35
CA ASN A 100 -13.71 -0.46 7.51
C ASN A 100 -14.94 0.43 7.24
N ASP A 101 -15.51 0.95 8.31
CA ASP A 101 -16.76 1.68 8.35
C ASP A 101 -16.89 2.74 7.26
N PRO A 102 -18.03 2.76 6.55
CA PRO A 102 -18.36 3.86 5.67
C PRO A 102 -18.62 5.13 6.51
N ASN A 103 -18.09 6.25 6.03
CA ASN A 103 -18.23 7.55 6.68
C ASN A 103 -18.81 8.56 5.69
N GLY A 104 -19.59 9.51 6.20
CA GLY A 104 -19.94 10.73 5.49
C GLY A 104 -20.56 10.55 4.12
N LEU A 105 -21.50 9.60 3.94
CA LEU A 105 -22.24 9.47 2.69
C LEU A 105 -22.95 10.80 2.40
N CYS A 106 -22.63 11.45 1.27
CA CYS A 106 -23.27 12.67 0.85
C CYS A 106 -23.52 12.71 -0.66
N PHE A 107 -24.48 13.55 -1.05
CA PHE A 107 -24.73 13.87 -2.45
C PHE A 107 -24.22 15.28 -2.72
N TYR A 108 -23.28 15.41 -3.65
CA TYR A 108 -22.70 16.68 -4.05
C TYR A 108 -22.34 16.66 -5.53
N ASP A 109 -22.61 17.76 -6.22
CA ASP A 109 -22.33 17.96 -7.66
C ASP A 109 -22.81 16.80 -8.56
N GLY A 110 -24.03 16.31 -8.29
CA GLY A 110 -24.67 15.26 -9.10
C GLY A 110 -24.18 13.83 -8.80
N LEU A 111 -23.30 13.64 -7.81
CA LEU A 111 -22.72 12.36 -7.45
C LEU A 111 -22.97 12.00 -5.99
N TYR A 112 -23.11 10.72 -5.71
CA TYR A 112 -23.04 10.18 -4.35
C TYR A 112 -21.59 9.90 -3.99
N HIS A 113 -21.12 10.52 -2.92
CA HIS A 113 -19.76 10.34 -2.38
C HIS A 113 -19.83 9.40 -1.18
N LEU A 114 -19.05 8.33 -1.23
CA LEU A 114 -18.85 7.39 -0.14
C LEU A 114 -17.41 7.52 0.36
N PHE A 115 -17.27 7.94 1.62
CA PHE A 115 -15.98 7.90 2.32
C PHE A 115 -15.93 6.64 3.19
N TYR A 116 -14.73 6.10 3.39
CA TYR A 116 -14.51 4.92 4.21
C TYR A 116 -13.11 4.92 4.79
N GLN A 117 -12.93 4.19 5.87
CA GLN A 117 -11.59 3.94 6.41
C GLN A 117 -10.90 2.90 5.56
N HIS A 118 -9.65 3.14 5.23
CA HIS A 118 -8.87 2.27 4.37
C HIS A 118 -7.47 2.05 4.95
N ASN A 119 -7.09 0.78 5.13
CA ASN A 119 -5.72 0.37 5.40
C ASN A 119 -5.18 -0.35 4.15
N PRO A 120 -4.31 0.28 3.36
CA PRO A 120 -3.80 -0.31 2.13
C PRO A 120 -2.72 -1.38 2.36
N TYR A 121 -2.24 -1.57 3.60
CA TYR A 121 -1.10 -2.43 3.96
C TYR A 121 -1.46 -3.58 4.91
N GLY A 122 -2.70 -3.68 5.28
CA GLY A 122 -3.17 -4.71 6.20
C GLY A 122 -4.54 -5.26 5.88
#